data_254be7b270f9fe9b4cc51167a1ca1965
#
_entry.id   254be7b270f9fe9b4cc51167a1ca1965
#
_cell.length_a   1.000
_cell.length_b   1.000
_cell.length_c   1.000
_cell.angle_alpha   90.00
_cell.angle_beta   90.00
_cell.angle_gamma   90.00
#
_symmetry.space_group_name_H-M   'P 1'
#
loop_
_entity.id
_entity.type
_entity.pdbx_description
1 polymer ?
#
loop_
_entity_poly.entity_id
_entity_poly.type
_entity_poly.pdbx_seq_one_letter_code
_entity_poly.pdbx_strand_id
1 'polypeptide(L)'
;MVTLFGTDGVRGVVNSTLMPELAYQLGRAAGAYFCREGKNHRFLIGRDTRISGSMITAALSAGLCASGVNVDVAGVIPTPGIAYLIRTLGYDAGVVISASHNPFPDNGIKFFDKNGYKLPDQTEEEIENILRHEEEIVRPTGEHIGVISQKEELALKYKDYVRSTVTVSYTHLR
;
A
#
# COMPACT_ATOMS: atom_id res chain seq x y z
N MET A 1 12.66 -16.45 15.26
CA MET A 1 12.95 -15.12 14.65
C MET A 1 11.73 -14.25 14.82
N VAL A 2 11.89 -12.97 15.13
CA VAL A 2 10.75 -12.03 15.19
C VAL A 2 10.31 -11.79 13.75
N THR A 3 9.06 -12.10 13.42
CA THR A 3 8.46 -11.80 12.11
C THR A 3 8.19 -10.31 12.04
N LEU A 4 8.54 -9.67 10.92
CA LEU A 4 8.28 -8.25 10.68
C LEU A 4 6.79 -7.98 10.47
N PHE A 5 6.14 -8.86 9.68
CA PHE A 5 4.71 -8.81 9.46
C PHE A 5 3.96 -9.41 10.65
N GLY A 6 3.09 -8.60 11.25
CA GLY A 6 2.09 -9.05 12.22
C GLY A 6 0.75 -9.30 11.53
N THR A 7 -0.28 -9.62 12.33
CA THR A 7 -1.67 -9.86 11.84
C THR A 7 -2.20 -8.71 10.98
N ASP A 8 -1.76 -7.48 11.23
CA ASP A 8 -2.21 -6.26 10.55
C ASP A 8 -1.10 -5.55 9.74
N GLY A 9 -0.16 -6.30 9.19
CA GLY A 9 0.98 -5.76 8.47
C GLY A 9 2.12 -5.33 9.40
N VAL A 10 2.99 -4.44 8.90
CA VAL A 10 4.12 -3.90 9.67
C VAL A 10 3.69 -2.65 10.40
N ARG A 11 3.80 -2.62 11.72
CA ARG A 11 3.42 -1.46 12.56
C ARG A 11 4.53 -1.08 13.51
N GLY A 12 4.59 0.21 13.86
CA GLY A 12 5.52 0.72 14.86
C GLY A 12 5.45 2.22 15.06
N VAL A 13 6.17 2.68 16.08
CA VAL A 13 6.40 4.10 16.31
C VAL A 13 7.30 4.63 15.19
N VAL A 14 6.82 5.66 14.49
CA VAL A 14 7.56 6.23 13.35
C VAL A 14 8.84 6.90 13.82
N ASN A 15 9.92 6.75 13.04
CA ASN A 15 11.29 7.17 13.35
C ASN A 15 11.88 6.49 14.61
N SER A 16 11.30 5.36 15.02
CA SER A 16 11.84 4.51 16.09
C SER A 16 11.89 3.04 15.65
N THR A 17 10.74 2.40 15.49
CA THR A 17 10.65 1.02 15.00
C THR A 17 10.14 0.93 13.55
N LEU A 18 9.34 1.88 13.10
CA LEU A 18 8.94 2.02 11.70
C LEU A 18 9.70 3.19 11.07
N MET A 19 10.89 2.87 10.56
CA MET A 19 11.77 3.83 9.89
C MET A 19 11.38 4.00 8.43
N PRO A 20 11.59 5.19 7.80
CA PRO A 20 11.38 5.37 6.37
C PRO A 20 12.28 4.47 5.52
N GLU A 21 13.48 4.13 5.98
CA GLU A 21 14.37 3.17 5.34
C GLU A 21 13.74 1.79 5.27
N LEU A 22 13.08 1.33 6.34
CA LEU A 22 12.34 0.08 6.34
C LEU A 22 11.18 0.11 5.35
N ALA A 23 10.45 1.23 5.26
CA ALA A 23 9.37 1.39 4.28
C ALA A 23 9.90 1.31 2.84
N TYR A 24 11.05 1.93 2.55
CA TYR A 24 11.72 1.81 1.26
C TYR A 24 12.12 0.37 0.95
N GLN A 25 12.76 -0.31 1.90
CA GLN A 25 13.19 -1.70 1.75
C GLN A 25 12.00 -2.65 1.54
N LEU A 26 10.91 -2.47 2.29
CA LEU A 26 9.66 -3.20 2.10
C LEU A 26 9.08 -2.98 0.69
N GLY A 27 9.11 -1.74 0.20
CA GLY A 27 8.71 -1.41 -1.16
C GLY A 27 9.55 -2.15 -2.19
N ARG A 28 10.87 -2.19 -2.01
CA ARG A 28 11.78 -2.95 -2.89
C ARG A 28 11.51 -4.45 -2.86
N ALA A 29 11.36 -5.02 -1.68
CA ALA A 29 11.13 -6.45 -1.53
C ALA A 29 9.76 -6.87 -2.13
N ALA A 30 8.70 -6.10 -1.85
CA ALA A 30 7.39 -6.32 -2.43
C ALA A 30 7.43 -6.17 -3.96
N GLY A 31 8.07 -5.10 -4.48
CA GLY A 31 8.24 -4.91 -5.91
C GLY A 31 8.98 -6.07 -6.57
N ALA A 32 10.08 -6.53 -5.99
CA ALA A 32 10.83 -7.68 -6.49
C ALA A 32 9.99 -8.97 -6.47
N TYR A 33 9.17 -9.17 -5.44
CA TYR A 33 8.25 -10.31 -5.38
C TYR A 33 7.28 -10.32 -6.55
N PHE A 34 6.60 -9.20 -6.80
CA PHE A 34 5.57 -9.10 -7.84
C PHE A 34 6.17 -9.07 -9.25
N CYS A 35 7.34 -8.45 -9.45
CA CYS A 35 7.97 -8.34 -10.78
C CYS A 35 8.73 -9.59 -11.24
N ARG A 36 8.75 -10.69 -10.47
CA ARG A 36 9.43 -11.95 -10.83
C ARG A 36 9.05 -12.49 -12.22
N GLU A 37 7.84 -12.20 -12.69
CA GLU A 37 7.33 -12.66 -13.98
C GLU A 37 7.59 -11.68 -15.14
N GLY A 38 8.35 -10.61 -14.94
CA GLY A 38 8.71 -9.64 -15.98
C GLY A 38 7.55 -8.77 -16.48
N LYS A 39 6.45 -8.68 -15.74
CA LYS A 39 5.30 -7.82 -16.07
C LYS A 39 5.44 -6.46 -15.38
N ASN A 40 4.95 -5.43 -16.05
CA ASN A 40 4.77 -4.11 -15.41
C ASN A 40 3.58 -4.16 -14.46
N HIS A 41 3.86 -4.19 -13.17
CA HIS A 41 2.82 -4.17 -12.14
C HIS A 41 2.47 -2.74 -11.74
N ARG A 42 1.20 -2.58 -11.30
CA ARG A 42 0.67 -1.30 -10.87
C ARG A 42 0.04 -1.42 -9.48
N PHE A 43 0.54 -0.66 -8.54
CA PHE A 43 0.07 -0.62 -7.16
C PHE A 43 -0.70 0.65 -6.85
N LEU A 44 -1.70 0.53 -5.99
CA LEU A 44 -2.43 1.65 -5.43
C LEU A 44 -2.02 1.87 -3.98
N ILE A 45 -1.61 3.09 -3.62
CA ILE A 45 -1.29 3.45 -2.24
C ILE A 45 -2.26 4.51 -1.73
N GLY A 46 -2.81 4.25 -0.55
CA GLY A 46 -3.57 5.25 0.20
C GLY A 46 -3.13 5.31 1.65
N ARG A 47 -3.52 6.37 2.35
CA ARG A 47 -3.13 6.59 3.74
C ARG A 47 -4.26 7.18 4.57
N ASP A 48 -4.14 7.09 5.88
CA ASP A 48 -4.97 7.86 6.80
C ASP A 48 -4.43 9.29 6.99
N THR A 49 -4.96 10.02 7.96
CA THR A 49 -4.64 11.42 8.22
C THR A 49 -3.40 11.64 9.10
N ARG A 50 -2.68 10.58 9.50
CA ARG A 50 -1.47 10.69 10.34
C ARG A 50 -0.40 11.50 9.62
N ILE A 51 0.27 12.39 10.36
CA ILE A 51 1.29 13.29 9.81
C ILE A 51 2.44 12.53 9.13
N SER A 52 2.81 11.36 9.65
CA SER A 52 3.87 10.51 9.09
C SER A 52 3.48 9.80 7.80
N GLY A 53 2.18 9.81 7.43
CA GLY A 53 1.68 9.05 6.28
C GLY A 53 2.32 9.45 4.96
N SER A 54 2.55 10.75 4.72
CA SER A 54 3.18 11.23 3.48
C SER A 54 4.63 10.78 3.35
N MET A 55 5.41 10.82 4.44
CA MET A 55 6.80 10.38 4.47
C MET A 55 6.92 8.88 4.18
N ILE A 56 6.11 8.07 4.85
CA ILE A 56 6.11 6.60 4.65
C ILE A 56 5.64 6.26 3.23
N THR A 57 4.61 6.96 2.72
CA THR A 57 4.13 6.79 1.33
C THR A 57 5.26 7.07 0.34
N ALA A 58 6.00 8.16 0.51
CA ALA A 58 7.10 8.53 -0.38
C ALA A 58 8.22 7.47 -0.37
N ALA A 59 8.63 7.02 0.82
CA ALA A 59 9.68 6.02 0.97
C ALA A 59 9.29 4.66 0.35
N LEU A 60 8.09 4.18 0.66
CA LEU A 60 7.56 2.92 0.10
C LEU A 60 7.42 3.00 -1.43
N SER A 61 6.87 4.11 -1.94
CA SER A 61 6.71 4.32 -3.39
C SER A 61 8.06 4.32 -4.11
N ALA A 62 9.07 4.97 -3.54
CA ALA A 62 10.42 4.97 -4.08
C ALA A 62 10.99 3.53 -4.16
N GLY A 63 10.78 2.72 -3.11
CA GLY A 63 11.20 1.32 -3.09
C GLY A 63 10.50 0.47 -4.16
N LEU A 64 9.19 0.61 -4.31
CA LEU A 64 8.40 -0.08 -5.34
C LEU A 64 8.88 0.30 -6.75
N CYS A 65 9.05 1.61 -7.02
CA CYS A 65 9.52 2.10 -8.30
C CYS A 65 10.94 1.64 -8.61
N ALA A 66 11.83 1.57 -7.61
CA ALA A 66 13.19 1.03 -7.75
C ALA A 66 13.22 -0.46 -8.14
N SER A 67 12.11 -1.17 -8.01
CA SER A 67 11.91 -2.56 -8.44
C SER A 67 11.01 -2.69 -9.68
N GLY A 68 10.66 -1.57 -10.36
CA GLY A 68 9.91 -1.57 -11.61
C GLY A 68 8.39 -1.52 -11.48
N VAL A 69 7.85 -1.33 -10.27
CA VAL A 69 6.40 -1.20 -10.05
C VAL A 69 5.95 0.24 -10.27
N ASN A 70 4.91 0.44 -11.06
CA ASN A 70 4.23 1.73 -11.16
C ASN A 70 3.31 1.94 -9.95
N VAL A 71 3.31 3.15 -9.40
CA VAL A 71 2.59 3.48 -8.17
C VAL A 71 1.62 4.63 -8.42
N ASP A 72 0.34 4.37 -8.18
CA ASP A 72 -0.68 5.41 -8.11
C ASP A 72 -0.96 5.75 -6.63
N VAL A 73 -0.87 7.02 -6.27
CA VAL A 73 -1.09 7.51 -4.90
C VAL A 73 -2.46 8.18 -4.82
N ALA A 74 -3.41 7.55 -4.11
CA ALA A 74 -4.77 8.05 -3.94
C ALA A 74 -4.91 9.14 -2.85
N GLY A 75 -3.83 9.42 -2.11
CA GLY A 75 -3.88 10.37 -1.01
C GLY A 75 -4.58 9.85 0.24
N VAL A 76 -5.35 10.70 0.90
CA VAL A 76 -6.10 10.32 2.13
C VAL A 76 -7.39 9.63 1.74
N ILE A 77 -7.50 8.36 2.12
CA ILE A 77 -8.64 7.50 1.81
C ILE A 77 -8.77 6.40 2.88
N PRO A 78 -9.98 5.99 3.28
CA PRO A 78 -10.14 4.91 4.26
C PRO A 78 -9.74 3.56 3.65
N THR A 79 -9.29 2.64 4.51
CA THR A 79 -8.84 1.28 4.13
C THR A 79 -9.80 0.55 3.18
N PRO A 80 -11.13 0.50 3.41
CA PRO A 80 -12.05 -0.15 2.48
C PRO A 80 -12.11 0.53 1.11
N GLY A 81 -11.76 1.82 1.02
CA GLY A 81 -11.65 2.54 -0.25
C GLY A 81 -10.52 2.00 -1.12
N ILE A 82 -9.36 1.70 -0.53
CA ILE A 82 -8.25 1.08 -1.26
C ILE A 82 -8.63 -0.32 -1.73
N ALA A 83 -9.18 -1.17 -0.85
CA ALA A 83 -9.64 -2.51 -1.21
C ALA A 83 -10.66 -2.51 -2.37
N TYR A 84 -11.61 -1.56 -2.34
CA TYR A 84 -12.58 -1.36 -3.41
C TYR A 84 -11.92 -0.96 -4.74
N LEU A 85 -11.04 0.04 -4.70
CA LEU A 85 -10.40 0.59 -5.90
C LEU A 85 -9.42 -0.39 -6.55
N ILE A 86 -8.66 -1.17 -5.75
CA ILE A 86 -7.80 -2.23 -6.28
C ILE A 86 -8.62 -3.14 -7.19
N ARG A 87 -9.71 -3.69 -6.66
CA ARG A 87 -10.55 -4.66 -7.35
C ARG A 87 -11.26 -4.05 -8.57
N THR A 88 -11.78 -2.83 -8.44
CA THR A 88 -12.63 -2.21 -9.50
C THR A 88 -11.82 -1.58 -10.62
N LEU A 89 -10.58 -1.18 -10.37
CA LEU A 89 -9.71 -0.55 -11.37
C LEU A 89 -8.58 -1.48 -11.86
N GLY A 90 -8.55 -2.72 -11.39
CA GLY A 90 -7.61 -3.74 -11.86
C GLY A 90 -6.15 -3.45 -11.49
N TYR A 91 -5.89 -2.99 -10.24
CA TYR A 91 -4.53 -2.94 -9.72
C TYR A 91 -4.05 -4.35 -9.35
N ASP A 92 -2.76 -4.61 -9.51
CA ASP A 92 -2.17 -5.91 -9.17
C ASP A 92 -2.06 -6.13 -7.65
N ALA A 93 -1.88 -5.03 -6.92
CA ALA A 93 -1.87 -5.00 -5.46
C ALA A 93 -2.11 -3.56 -4.96
N GLY A 94 -2.22 -3.40 -3.65
CA GLY A 94 -2.26 -2.08 -3.05
C GLY A 94 -1.73 -2.05 -1.64
N VAL A 95 -1.57 -0.84 -1.12
CA VAL A 95 -1.05 -0.60 0.22
C VAL A 95 -1.88 0.46 0.93
N VAL A 96 -2.13 0.23 2.21
CA VAL A 96 -2.68 1.23 3.11
C VAL A 96 -1.63 1.60 4.15
N ILE A 97 -1.35 2.89 4.26
CA ILE A 97 -0.48 3.47 5.28
C ILE A 97 -1.35 3.95 6.44
N SER A 98 -1.47 3.12 7.47
CA SER A 98 -2.31 3.39 8.64
C SER A 98 -1.98 2.43 9.79
N ALA A 99 -2.10 2.91 11.02
CA ALA A 99 -2.07 2.07 12.22
C ALA A 99 -3.47 1.95 12.86
N SER A 100 -4.54 2.19 12.11
CA SER A 100 -5.93 2.05 12.57
C SER A 100 -6.20 2.89 13.83
N HIS A 101 -6.46 2.25 14.98
CA HIS A 101 -6.78 2.87 16.27
C HIS A 101 -5.58 3.03 17.20
N ASN A 102 -4.38 2.70 16.77
CA ASN A 102 -3.16 2.88 17.56
C ASN A 102 -2.92 4.36 17.91
N PRO A 103 -2.14 4.66 18.96
CA PRO A 103 -1.74 6.02 19.32
C PRO A 103 -1.16 6.81 18.15
N PHE A 104 -1.24 8.14 18.22
CA PHE A 104 -0.83 9.05 17.15
C PHE A 104 0.62 8.87 16.63
N PRO A 105 1.64 8.54 17.47
CA PRO A 105 3.00 8.36 17.00
C PRO A 105 3.20 7.12 16.11
N ASP A 106 2.28 6.16 16.19
CA ASP A 106 2.36 4.93 15.40
C ASP A 106 1.93 5.17 13.96
N ASN A 107 2.44 4.31 13.08
CA ASN A 107 1.89 4.11 11.75
C ASN A 107 2.07 2.64 11.34
N GLY A 108 1.58 2.28 10.16
CA GLY A 108 1.69 0.91 9.66
C GLY A 108 1.62 0.85 8.15
N ILE A 109 2.09 -0.27 7.61
CA ILE A 109 2.08 -0.60 6.19
C ILE A 109 1.38 -1.93 6.04
N LYS A 110 0.23 -1.94 5.36
CA LYS A 110 -0.57 -3.14 5.11
C LYS A 110 -0.77 -3.34 3.62
N PHE A 111 -0.34 -4.50 3.12
CA PHE A 111 -0.49 -4.87 1.73
C PHE A 111 -1.81 -5.60 1.47
N PHE A 112 -2.34 -5.39 0.26
CA PHE A 112 -3.56 -6.03 -0.25
C PHE A 112 -3.28 -6.66 -1.62
N ASP A 113 -3.90 -7.80 -1.86
CA ASP A 113 -3.88 -8.47 -3.16
C ASP A 113 -4.79 -7.79 -4.19
N LYS A 114 -4.78 -8.27 -5.42
CA LYS A 114 -5.64 -7.79 -6.52
C LYS A 114 -7.14 -7.90 -6.26
N ASN A 115 -7.56 -8.73 -5.30
CA ASN A 115 -8.96 -8.90 -4.92
C ASN A 115 -9.36 -7.96 -3.77
N GLY A 116 -8.43 -7.16 -3.25
CA GLY A 116 -8.66 -6.24 -2.14
C GLY A 116 -8.64 -6.90 -0.76
N TYR A 117 -8.09 -8.11 -0.64
CA TYR A 117 -7.86 -8.78 0.64
C TYR A 117 -6.43 -8.54 1.12
N LYS A 118 -6.21 -8.64 2.44
CA LYS A 118 -4.85 -8.69 3.00
C LYS A 118 -4.04 -9.75 2.28
N LEU A 119 -2.75 -9.48 2.02
CA LEU A 119 -1.88 -10.49 1.45
C LEU A 119 -1.90 -11.77 2.31
N PRO A 120 -1.87 -12.97 1.68
CA PRO A 120 -1.69 -14.21 2.40
C PRO A 120 -0.40 -14.19 3.22
N ASP A 121 -0.41 -14.82 4.39
CA ASP A 121 0.76 -14.85 5.29
C ASP A 121 1.98 -15.46 4.59
N GLN A 122 1.79 -16.48 3.75
CA GLN A 122 2.87 -17.05 2.93
C GLN A 122 3.52 -16.00 2.00
N THR A 123 2.72 -15.11 1.40
CA THR A 123 3.25 -14.04 0.54
C THR A 123 4.02 -13.01 1.37
N GLU A 124 3.52 -12.68 2.56
CA GLU A 124 4.23 -11.77 3.48
C GLU A 124 5.57 -12.38 3.93
N GLU A 125 5.62 -13.69 4.22
CA GLU A 125 6.85 -14.42 4.54
C GLU A 125 7.86 -14.41 3.37
N GLU A 126 7.39 -14.59 2.13
CA GLU A 126 8.26 -14.53 0.95
C GLU A 126 8.83 -13.12 0.74
N ILE A 127 8.03 -12.07 0.93
CA ILE A 127 8.49 -10.67 0.88
C ILE A 127 9.52 -10.42 1.99
N GLU A 128 9.28 -10.93 3.20
CA GLU A 128 10.23 -10.79 4.30
C GLU A 128 11.55 -11.53 4.03
N ASN A 129 11.51 -12.69 3.38
CA ASN A 129 12.71 -13.40 2.98
C ASN A 129 13.51 -12.63 1.92
N ILE A 130 12.85 -12.01 0.94
CA ILE A 130 13.50 -11.13 -0.05
C ILE A 130 14.12 -9.92 0.65
N LEU A 131 13.43 -9.33 1.63
CA LEU A 131 13.93 -8.20 2.41
C LEU A 131 15.25 -8.54 3.13
N ARG A 132 15.37 -9.76 3.66
CA ARG A 132 16.60 -10.22 4.33
C ARG A 132 17.79 -10.43 3.39
N HIS A 133 17.52 -10.57 2.09
CA HIS A 133 18.52 -10.74 1.03
C HIS A 133 18.43 -9.58 0.03
N GLU A 134 18.31 -8.35 0.54
CA GLU A 134 18.07 -7.14 -0.24
C GLU A 134 19.15 -6.89 -1.31
N GLU A 135 20.39 -7.31 -1.05
CA GLU A 135 21.51 -7.22 -2.00
C GLU A 135 21.32 -8.02 -3.28
N GLU A 136 20.47 -9.05 -3.26
CA GLU A 136 20.17 -9.90 -4.42
C GLU A 136 19.04 -9.32 -5.31
N ILE A 137 18.36 -8.26 -4.86
CA ILE A 137 17.27 -7.64 -5.61
C ILE A 137 17.81 -6.94 -6.86
N VAL A 138 17.41 -7.43 -8.04
CA VAL A 138 17.73 -6.80 -9.32
C VAL A 138 17.11 -5.39 -9.37
N ARG A 139 17.90 -4.43 -9.84
CA ARG A 139 17.46 -3.03 -10.04
C ARG A 139 17.27 -2.77 -11.53
N PRO A 140 16.02 -2.60 -11.99
CA PRO A 140 15.78 -2.19 -13.37
C PRO A 140 16.33 -0.78 -13.62
N THR A 141 16.66 -0.49 -14.86
CA THR A 141 17.18 0.82 -15.31
C THR A 141 16.39 1.34 -16.50
N GLY A 142 16.57 2.62 -16.81
CA GLY A 142 15.93 3.25 -17.95
C GLY A 142 14.40 3.21 -17.89
N GLU A 143 13.77 2.74 -18.95
CA GLU A 143 12.31 2.65 -19.08
C GLU A 143 11.64 1.60 -18.19
N HIS A 144 12.44 0.73 -17.58
CA HIS A 144 11.93 -0.30 -16.67
C HIS A 144 11.80 0.17 -15.20
N ILE A 145 12.21 1.38 -14.90
CA ILE A 145 11.98 2.00 -13.57
C ILE A 145 10.51 2.35 -13.45
N GLY A 146 9.89 2.05 -12.29
CA GLY A 146 8.50 2.41 -12.03
C GLY A 146 8.29 3.93 -11.90
N VAL A 147 7.06 4.36 -12.14
CA VAL A 147 6.64 5.77 -12.09
C VAL A 147 5.64 5.99 -10.97
N ILE A 148 5.77 7.11 -10.25
CA ILE A 148 4.80 7.55 -9.24
C ILE A 148 3.84 8.55 -9.88
N SER A 149 2.53 8.29 -9.77
CA SER A 149 1.47 9.20 -10.22
C SER A 149 0.56 9.57 -9.06
N GLN A 150 0.27 10.87 -8.90
CA GLN A 150 -0.73 11.35 -7.94
C GLN A 150 -2.12 11.16 -8.54
N LYS A 151 -3.02 10.49 -7.82
CA LYS A 151 -4.38 10.09 -8.24
C LYS A 151 -5.41 10.39 -7.16
N GLU A 152 -5.36 11.59 -6.59
CA GLU A 152 -6.27 11.99 -5.50
C GLU A 152 -7.75 11.95 -5.90
N GLU A 153 -8.05 12.06 -7.20
CA GLU A 153 -9.41 11.91 -7.76
C GLU A 153 -10.00 10.52 -7.51
N LEU A 154 -9.18 9.50 -7.22
CA LEU A 154 -9.67 8.16 -6.91
C LEU A 154 -10.46 8.10 -5.59
N ALA A 155 -10.15 8.98 -4.64
CA ALA A 155 -10.94 9.12 -3.42
C ALA A 155 -12.39 9.54 -3.72
N LEU A 156 -12.61 10.36 -4.76
CA LEU A 156 -13.95 10.75 -5.20
C LEU A 156 -14.71 9.56 -5.78
N LYS A 157 -14.07 8.68 -6.56
CA LYS A 157 -14.71 7.46 -7.09
C LYS A 157 -15.21 6.56 -5.96
N TYR A 158 -14.41 6.40 -4.89
CA TYR A 158 -14.87 5.64 -3.73
C TYR A 158 -16.02 6.33 -3.00
N LYS A 159 -15.97 7.65 -2.83
CA LYS A 159 -17.07 8.44 -2.25
C LYS A 159 -18.35 8.26 -3.04
N ASP A 160 -18.30 8.33 -4.37
CA ASP A 160 -19.48 8.16 -5.23
C ASP A 160 -20.05 6.73 -5.13
N TYR A 161 -19.17 5.73 -5.07
CA TYR A 161 -19.59 4.35 -4.78
C TYR A 161 -20.35 4.26 -3.45
N VAL A 162 -19.78 4.76 -2.36
CA VAL A 162 -20.44 4.72 -1.04
C VAL A 162 -21.79 5.43 -1.08
N ARG A 163 -21.86 6.58 -1.75
CA ARG A 163 -23.16 7.29 -1.92
C ARG A 163 -24.18 6.47 -2.69
N SER A 164 -23.77 5.72 -3.69
CA SER A 164 -24.68 4.88 -4.49
C SER A 164 -25.23 3.69 -3.73
N THR A 165 -24.58 3.26 -2.64
CA THR A 165 -25.06 2.16 -1.78
C THR A 165 -26.13 2.58 -0.78
N VAL A 166 -26.33 3.89 -0.59
CA VAL A 166 -27.32 4.43 0.35
C VAL A 166 -28.56 4.87 -0.41
N THR A 167 -29.65 4.11 -0.28
CA THR A 167 -30.96 4.53 -0.74
C THR A 167 -31.61 5.41 0.31
N VAL A 168 -31.61 6.73 0.11
CA VAL A 168 -32.27 7.65 1.05
C VAL A 168 -33.77 7.65 0.77
N SER A 169 -34.56 7.02 1.63
CA SER A 169 -36.00 7.18 1.66
C SER A 169 -36.37 8.30 2.62
N TYR A 170 -36.82 9.44 2.11
CA TYR A 170 -37.29 10.58 2.91
C TYR A 170 -38.66 10.36 3.58
N THR A 171 -39.25 9.18 3.43
CA THR A 171 -40.60 8.88 3.95
C THR A 171 -40.64 8.66 5.46
N HIS A 172 -39.51 8.61 6.15
CA HIS A 172 -39.41 8.42 7.60
C HIS A 172 -38.88 9.63 8.40
N LEU A 173 -38.72 10.78 7.74
CA LEU A 173 -38.42 12.05 8.43
C LEU A 173 -39.73 12.85 8.63
N ARG A 174 -40.50 12.45 9.63
CA ARG A 174 -41.56 13.28 10.27
C ARG A 174 -41.31 13.33 11.76
#